data_d8a72c5cb100a8414d9177faf262c644
#
_entry.id   d8a72c5cb100a8414d9177faf262c644
#
_cell.length_a   1.000
_cell.length_b   1.000
_cell.length_c   1.000
_cell.angle_alpha   90.00
_cell.angle_beta   90.00
_cell.angle_gamma   90.00
#
_symmetry.space_group_name_H-M   'P 1'
#
loop_
_entity.id
_entity.type
_entity.pdbx_description
1 polymer ?
#
loop_
_entity_poly.entity_id
_entity_poly.type
_entity_poly.pdbx_seq_one_letter_code
_entity_poly.pdbx_strand_id
1 'polypeptide(L)'
;MGLLFLLVAGCSGGGGSRDGRITLRFQSLAWQQESVAANKALVKEWNATHPGVKVEYVQGSWDSVHDQLLTSFEGGEAPDIIHDASDDLADFAYGGYLADLRTLLPARLKSEIPQRSWDTATFGDGVYGVPFLQEPRVLIANAGWLKASGVRIPTPERPWTWDEFRVIAKRLSGKGRYGVAWPLKEPVSATLNLSLSSGGQLFQRGADGKVTVRFDAADAVVARTVHDEVNTDRSAAGATLGMGGSDTLPGFFGGKYAMVPLGFSYRQQIAQQAPKGFDWQVLPAPAGADGLTQGVSPQTLSIAADSPHKKEAAAFIDFLLRPQNMVRLALGDWMLPTGTEALKDPALHTAKDGWATGAALAAHLRPAPAQSVRGYPEWKDKVATPAFQEYYSGAIGLAELRKRLVRDGNLVLARYQR
;
A
#
# COMPACT_ATOMS: atom_id res chain seq x y z
N MET A 1 26.81 67.76 8.29
CA MET A 1 27.02 66.34 8.01
C MET A 1 25.68 65.60 8.23
N GLY A 2 24.92 65.51 7.18
CA GLY A 2 23.55 64.93 7.23
C GLY A 2 23.59 63.45 6.89
N LEU A 3 23.00 62.62 7.76
CA LEU A 3 22.79 61.20 7.52
C LEU A 3 21.45 61.01 6.82
N LEU A 4 21.51 60.51 5.60
CA LEU A 4 20.34 60.13 4.80
C LEU A 4 19.94 58.71 5.18
N PHE A 5 18.75 58.54 5.80
CA PHE A 5 18.13 57.19 5.99
C PHE A 5 17.38 56.81 4.71
N LEU A 6 17.89 55.80 4.02
CA LEU A 6 17.16 55.13 2.93
C LEU A 6 16.22 54.09 3.54
N LEU A 7 14.93 54.33 3.44
CA LEU A 7 13.86 53.35 3.67
C LEU A 7 13.81 52.41 2.48
N VAL A 8 14.22 51.17 2.69
CA VAL A 8 13.97 50.09 1.73
C VAL A 8 12.57 49.54 2.04
N ALA A 9 11.61 49.89 1.19
CA ALA A 9 10.30 49.24 1.17
C ALA A 9 10.45 47.86 0.59
N GLY A 10 10.40 46.81 1.44
CA GLY A 10 10.32 45.42 1.03
C GLY A 10 8.95 45.13 0.46
N CYS A 11 8.84 45.02 -0.86
CA CYS A 11 7.68 44.43 -1.51
C CYS A 11 7.71 42.90 -1.27
N SER A 12 6.80 42.42 -0.40
CA SER A 12 6.46 41.01 -0.36
C SER A 12 5.73 40.63 -1.66
N GLY A 13 6.50 40.19 -2.65
CA GLY A 13 5.97 39.68 -3.91
C GLY A 13 5.33 38.33 -3.69
N GLY A 14 4.00 38.27 -3.59
CA GLY A 14 3.25 37.04 -3.88
C GLY A 14 3.59 36.59 -5.29
N GLY A 15 4.05 35.35 -5.43
CA GLY A 15 4.40 34.74 -6.71
C GLY A 15 3.19 34.50 -7.61
N GLY A 16 2.63 35.58 -8.16
CA GLY A 16 1.70 35.50 -9.28
C GLY A 16 2.48 35.18 -10.55
N SER A 17 2.20 34.07 -11.21
CA SER A 17 2.79 33.72 -12.50
C SER A 17 2.51 34.84 -13.52
N ARG A 18 3.53 35.29 -14.23
CA ARG A 18 3.48 36.37 -15.22
C ARG A 18 2.53 36.14 -16.40
N ASP A 19 1.95 34.92 -16.54
CA ASP A 19 1.09 34.54 -17.67
C ASP A 19 -0.39 34.31 -17.31
N GLY A 20 -0.84 34.60 -16.09
CA GLY A 20 -2.22 34.31 -15.65
C GLY A 20 -2.57 32.80 -15.64
N ARG A 21 -1.58 31.92 -15.82
CA ARG A 21 -1.73 30.48 -15.87
C ARG A 21 -1.58 29.90 -14.47
N ILE A 22 -2.56 29.07 -14.04
CA ILE A 22 -2.49 28.33 -12.79
C ILE A 22 -1.43 27.23 -12.92
N THR A 23 -0.59 27.09 -11.89
CA THR A 23 0.38 25.98 -11.80
C THR A 23 0.05 25.15 -10.56
N LEU A 24 -0.18 23.84 -10.77
CA LEU A 24 -0.41 22.84 -9.73
C LEU A 24 0.83 21.97 -9.55
N ARG A 25 1.22 21.72 -8.33
CA ARG A 25 2.27 20.75 -7.99
C ARG A 25 1.62 19.40 -7.69
N PHE A 26 1.94 18.38 -8.47
CA PHE A 26 1.49 17.01 -8.28
C PHE A 26 2.65 16.14 -7.79
N GLN A 27 2.67 15.81 -6.51
CA GLN A 27 3.58 14.83 -5.95
C GLN A 27 3.08 13.43 -6.27
N SER A 28 3.95 12.60 -6.88
CA SER A 28 3.67 11.20 -7.20
C SER A 28 4.70 10.30 -6.52
N LEU A 29 4.22 9.24 -5.87
CA LEU A 29 5.03 8.17 -5.27
C LEU A 29 5.29 7.01 -6.23
N ALA A 30 4.97 7.16 -7.52
CA ALA A 30 5.36 6.22 -8.55
C ALA A 30 6.89 6.03 -8.52
N TRP A 31 7.37 4.79 -8.39
CA TRP A 31 8.79 4.50 -8.18
C TRP A 31 9.38 3.56 -9.22
N GLN A 32 8.58 2.69 -9.80
CA GLN A 32 9.01 1.82 -10.89
C GLN A 32 9.05 2.61 -12.20
N GLN A 33 9.98 2.29 -13.08
CA GLN A 33 10.23 3.05 -14.30
C GLN A 33 8.98 3.25 -15.18
N GLU A 34 8.18 2.18 -15.37
CA GLU A 34 6.95 2.24 -16.17
C GLU A 34 5.87 3.07 -15.50
N SER A 35 5.76 3.00 -14.17
CA SER A 35 4.84 3.79 -13.37
C SER A 35 5.16 5.30 -13.47
N VAL A 36 6.44 5.67 -13.29
CA VAL A 36 6.89 7.06 -13.46
C VAL A 36 6.61 7.56 -14.87
N ALA A 37 6.88 6.73 -15.88
CA ALA A 37 6.63 7.07 -17.28
C ALA A 37 5.13 7.30 -17.57
N ALA A 38 4.24 6.43 -17.04
CA ALA A 38 2.79 6.57 -17.19
C ALA A 38 2.27 7.87 -16.56
N ASN A 39 2.70 8.18 -15.33
CA ASN A 39 2.32 9.42 -14.65
C ASN A 39 2.78 10.66 -15.42
N LYS A 40 4.05 10.72 -15.83
CA LYS A 40 4.60 11.83 -16.61
C LYS A 40 3.92 11.99 -17.98
N ALA A 41 3.56 10.89 -18.64
CA ALA A 41 2.83 10.93 -19.90
C ALA A 41 1.44 11.56 -19.73
N LEU A 42 0.70 11.21 -18.68
CA LEU A 42 -0.60 11.78 -18.36
C LEU A 42 -0.51 13.26 -17.98
N VAL A 43 0.50 13.67 -17.22
CA VAL A 43 0.77 15.09 -16.93
C VAL A 43 1.07 15.86 -18.24
N LYS A 44 1.85 15.30 -19.15
CA LYS A 44 2.12 15.91 -20.45
C LYS A 44 0.86 16.06 -21.29
N GLU A 45 -0.01 15.04 -21.30
CA GLU A 45 -1.28 15.06 -22.03
C GLU A 45 -2.25 16.09 -21.46
N TRP A 46 -2.37 16.18 -20.12
CA TRP A 46 -3.11 17.24 -19.47
C TRP A 46 -2.62 18.63 -19.88
N ASN A 47 -1.33 18.88 -19.77
CA ASN A 47 -0.73 20.18 -20.07
C ASN A 47 -0.89 20.60 -21.53
N ALA A 48 -0.99 19.63 -22.45
CA ALA A 48 -1.26 19.90 -23.87
C ALA A 48 -2.70 20.28 -24.16
N THR A 49 -3.66 19.78 -23.33
CA THR A 49 -5.11 19.95 -23.57
C THR A 49 -5.76 20.99 -22.65
N HIS A 50 -5.05 21.48 -21.63
CA HIS A 50 -5.55 22.44 -20.64
C HIS A 50 -4.62 23.67 -20.52
N PRO A 51 -4.63 24.59 -21.49
CA PRO A 51 -3.65 25.69 -21.54
C PRO A 51 -3.70 26.65 -20.36
N GLY A 52 -4.84 26.75 -19.66
CA GLY A 52 -5.02 27.60 -18.48
C GLY A 52 -4.46 27.02 -17.18
N VAL A 53 -4.21 25.70 -17.13
CA VAL A 53 -3.77 24.99 -15.92
C VAL A 53 -2.59 24.09 -16.23
N LYS A 54 -1.43 24.43 -15.74
CA LYS A 54 -0.21 23.61 -15.83
C LYS A 54 -0.09 22.72 -14.62
N VAL A 55 0.24 21.43 -14.81
CA VAL A 55 0.63 20.54 -13.75
C VAL A 55 2.13 20.28 -13.82
N GLU A 56 2.80 20.45 -12.69
CA GLU A 56 4.21 20.11 -12.50
C GLU A 56 4.32 18.80 -11.72
N TYR A 57 4.94 17.81 -12.35
CA TYR A 57 5.20 16.50 -11.73
C TYR A 57 6.35 16.63 -10.72
N VAL A 58 6.09 16.29 -9.48
CA VAL A 58 7.07 16.23 -8.39
C VAL A 58 7.28 14.76 -8.00
N GLN A 59 8.50 14.28 -8.13
CA GLN A 59 8.84 12.92 -7.71
C GLN A 59 8.96 12.86 -6.20
N GLY A 60 8.11 12.07 -5.55
CA GLY A 60 8.22 11.68 -4.15
C GLY A 60 8.87 10.31 -3.96
N SER A 61 8.96 9.86 -2.72
CA SER A 61 9.46 8.55 -2.30
C SER A 61 8.55 7.97 -1.23
N TRP A 62 8.36 6.66 -1.21
CA TRP A 62 7.67 5.96 -0.14
C TRP A 62 8.44 5.96 1.18
N ASP A 63 9.76 6.20 1.14
CA ASP A 63 10.57 6.26 2.34
C ASP A 63 10.18 7.49 3.18
N SER A 64 9.71 7.26 4.42
CA SER A 64 9.33 8.30 5.38
C SER A 64 8.33 9.33 4.81
N VAL A 65 7.44 8.93 3.90
CA VAL A 65 6.49 9.82 3.22
C VAL A 65 5.59 10.56 4.23
N HIS A 66 5.11 9.88 5.26
CA HIS A 66 4.27 10.46 6.30
C HIS A 66 4.96 11.67 6.97
N ASP A 67 6.19 11.50 7.45
CA ASP A 67 6.93 12.58 8.12
C ASP A 67 7.29 13.73 7.16
N GLN A 68 7.61 13.39 5.90
CA GLN A 68 7.91 14.40 4.87
C GLN A 68 6.67 15.23 4.55
N LEU A 69 5.50 14.60 4.39
CA LEU A 69 4.24 15.31 4.15
C LEU A 69 3.84 16.17 5.35
N LEU A 70 3.94 15.62 6.57
CA LEU A 70 3.65 16.39 7.79
C LEU A 70 4.52 17.65 7.87
N THR A 71 5.84 17.52 7.64
CA THR A 71 6.77 18.64 7.59
C THR A 71 6.38 19.66 6.53
N SER A 72 5.97 19.21 5.33
CA SER A 72 5.58 20.11 4.23
C SER A 72 4.27 20.83 4.51
N PHE A 73 3.30 20.19 5.17
CA PHE A 73 2.07 20.82 5.62
C PHE A 73 2.34 21.91 6.66
N GLU A 74 3.13 21.60 7.68
CA GLU A 74 3.48 22.55 8.74
C GLU A 74 4.32 23.73 8.21
N GLY A 75 5.14 23.50 7.19
CA GLY A 75 5.94 24.52 6.51
C GLY A 75 5.18 25.35 5.49
N GLY A 76 3.93 25.03 5.16
CA GLY A 76 3.17 25.69 4.08
C GLY A 76 3.72 25.44 2.68
N GLU A 77 4.47 24.36 2.49
CA GLU A 77 5.12 23.96 1.23
C GLU A 77 4.52 22.68 0.62
N ALA A 78 3.32 22.30 1.09
CA ALA A 78 2.66 21.09 0.59
C ALA A 78 2.37 21.17 -0.92
N PRO A 79 2.49 20.07 -1.68
CA PRO A 79 2.01 20.02 -3.06
C PRO A 79 0.48 20.15 -3.11
N ASP A 80 -0.07 20.69 -4.21
CA ASP A 80 -1.51 20.83 -4.38
C ASP A 80 -2.22 19.47 -4.43
N ILE A 81 -1.59 18.50 -5.09
CA ILE A 81 -2.10 17.15 -5.26
C ILE A 81 -1.08 16.16 -4.72
N ILE A 82 -1.54 15.30 -3.84
CA ILE A 82 -0.73 14.39 -3.05
C ILE A 82 -1.12 12.95 -3.40
N HIS A 83 -0.15 12.18 -3.86
CA HIS A 83 -0.26 10.73 -3.98
C HIS A 83 0.29 10.10 -2.71
N ASP A 84 -0.52 9.29 -2.02
CA ASP A 84 -0.14 8.60 -0.79
C ASP A 84 -0.94 7.31 -0.59
N ALA A 85 -0.61 6.54 0.45
CA ALA A 85 -1.41 5.40 0.88
C ALA A 85 -2.59 5.86 1.77
N SER A 86 -3.70 5.12 1.70
CA SER A 86 -4.91 5.47 2.44
C SER A 86 -4.78 5.34 3.97
N ASP A 87 -3.81 4.60 4.47
CA ASP A 87 -3.58 4.43 5.91
C ASP A 87 -2.95 5.66 6.60
N ASP A 88 -2.36 6.59 5.84
CA ASP A 88 -1.86 7.87 6.36
C ASP A 88 -2.94 8.97 6.39
N LEU A 89 -4.01 8.82 5.59
CA LEU A 89 -5.04 9.85 5.44
C LEU A 89 -5.75 10.22 6.75
N ALA A 90 -5.92 9.27 7.67
CA ALA A 90 -6.61 9.54 8.93
C ALA A 90 -5.94 10.67 9.73
N ASP A 91 -4.61 10.61 9.89
CA ASP A 91 -3.86 11.60 10.65
C ASP A 91 -3.86 12.96 9.95
N PHE A 92 -3.70 12.99 8.63
CA PHE A 92 -3.72 14.21 7.84
C PHE A 92 -5.12 14.85 7.78
N ALA A 93 -6.19 14.05 7.66
CA ALA A 93 -7.57 14.54 7.67
C ALA A 93 -7.94 15.18 9.03
N TYR A 94 -7.61 14.49 10.13
CA TYR A 94 -7.87 15.03 11.48
C TYR A 94 -6.95 16.19 11.83
N GLY A 95 -5.77 16.29 11.25
CA GLY A 95 -4.87 17.43 11.35
C GLY A 95 -5.34 18.65 10.56
N GLY A 96 -6.37 18.48 9.71
CA GLY A 96 -6.89 19.56 8.86
C GLY A 96 -6.01 19.89 7.66
N TYR A 97 -5.07 19.01 7.30
CA TYR A 97 -4.12 19.21 6.21
C TYR A 97 -4.70 18.90 4.82
N LEU A 98 -5.81 18.15 4.75
CA LEU A 98 -6.43 17.73 3.51
C LEU A 98 -7.79 18.40 3.28
N ALA A 99 -8.09 18.72 2.03
CA ALA A 99 -9.38 19.25 1.63
C ALA A 99 -10.46 18.16 1.63
N ASP A 100 -11.68 18.51 2.06
CA ASP A 100 -12.84 17.65 1.88
C ASP A 100 -13.28 17.66 0.41
N LEU A 101 -13.21 16.50 -0.20
CA LEU A 101 -13.45 16.30 -1.63
C LEU A 101 -14.93 16.09 -2.00
N ARG A 102 -15.86 16.01 -1.04
CA ARG A 102 -17.27 15.68 -1.29
C ARG A 102 -17.95 16.56 -2.33
N THR A 103 -17.62 17.86 -2.32
CA THR A 103 -18.20 18.85 -3.24
C THR A 103 -17.33 19.13 -4.45
N LEU A 104 -16.11 18.65 -4.48
CA LEU A 104 -15.13 18.91 -5.53
C LEU A 104 -15.14 17.83 -6.62
N LEU A 105 -15.49 16.59 -6.24
CA LEU A 105 -15.43 15.43 -7.16
C LEU A 105 -16.71 15.29 -7.99
N PRO A 106 -16.57 14.96 -9.29
CA PRO A 106 -17.72 14.70 -10.14
C PRO A 106 -18.44 13.40 -9.75
N ALA A 107 -19.75 13.35 -10.03
CA ALA A 107 -20.61 12.18 -9.76
C ALA A 107 -20.07 10.89 -10.39
N ARG A 108 -19.44 11.00 -11.56
CA ARG A 108 -18.81 9.86 -12.26
C ARG A 108 -17.83 9.12 -11.35
N LEU A 109 -16.87 9.81 -10.73
CA LEU A 109 -15.89 9.16 -9.84
C LEU A 109 -16.55 8.47 -8.65
N LYS A 110 -17.60 9.07 -8.10
CA LYS A 110 -18.34 8.48 -6.97
C LYS A 110 -19.04 7.17 -7.33
N SER A 111 -19.51 7.03 -8.57
CA SER A 111 -20.15 5.79 -9.04
C SER A 111 -19.17 4.75 -9.60
N GLU A 112 -18.02 5.19 -10.12
CA GLU A 112 -16.99 4.34 -10.72
C GLU A 112 -16.21 3.53 -9.67
N ILE A 113 -15.94 4.13 -8.51
CA ILE A 113 -15.16 3.51 -7.43
C ILE A 113 -16.13 2.87 -6.43
N PRO A 114 -15.96 1.58 -6.08
CA PRO A 114 -16.82 0.89 -5.11
C PRO A 114 -16.78 1.53 -3.71
N GLN A 115 -17.92 1.48 -2.99
CA GLN A 115 -18.04 2.05 -1.65
C GLN A 115 -16.94 1.54 -0.69
N ARG A 116 -16.61 0.25 -0.72
CA ARG A 116 -15.53 -0.32 0.10
C ARG A 116 -14.17 0.34 -0.10
N SER A 117 -13.91 0.89 -1.31
CA SER A 117 -12.69 1.67 -1.56
C SER A 117 -12.82 3.09 -1.02
N TRP A 118 -13.99 3.73 -1.17
CA TRP A 118 -14.26 5.03 -0.55
C TRP A 118 -14.16 5.00 0.96
N ASP A 119 -14.57 3.89 1.61
CA ASP A 119 -14.49 3.72 3.06
C ASP A 119 -13.04 3.87 3.56
N THR A 120 -12.03 3.61 2.71
CA THR A 120 -10.61 3.78 3.06
C THR A 120 -10.15 5.24 3.08
N ALA A 121 -10.92 6.15 2.52
CA ALA A 121 -10.59 7.57 2.41
C ALA A 121 -11.66 8.49 3.02
N THR A 122 -12.60 7.91 3.79
CA THR A 122 -13.69 8.62 4.45
C THR A 122 -13.47 8.66 5.95
N PHE A 123 -13.42 9.85 6.53
CA PHE A 123 -13.19 10.08 7.96
C PHE A 123 -14.21 11.09 8.50
N GLY A 124 -14.97 10.69 9.54
CA GLY A 124 -16.15 11.44 9.96
C GLY A 124 -17.13 11.56 8.80
N ASP A 125 -17.54 12.80 8.48
CA ASP A 125 -18.45 13.08 7.36
C ASP A 125 -17.70 13.46 6.06
N GLY A 126 -16.36 13.55 6.09
CA GLY A 126 -15.55 14.04 4.98
C GLY A 126 -14.90 12.92 4.15
N VAL A 127 -14.59 13.23 2.89
CA VAL A 127 -13.81 12.39 1.97
C VAL A 127 -12.50 13.12 1.66
N TYR A 128 -11.36 12.50 1.98
CA TYR A 128 -10.06 13.19 1.96
C TYR A 128 -9.05 12.64 0.94
N GLY A 129 -9.43 11.62 0.20
CA GLY A 129 -8.65 11.07 -0.89
C GLY A 129 -9.53 10.34 -1.90
N VAL A 130 -9.04 10.18 -3.12
CA VAL A 130 -9.67 9.36 -4.15
C VAL A 130 -8.86 8.09 -4.30
N PRO A 131 -9.34 6.92 -3.86
CA PRO A 131 -8.64 5.65 -4.04
C PRO A 131 -8.54 5.32 -5.52
N PHE A 132 -7.36 4.97 -6.03
CA PHE A 132 -7.20 4.74 -7.47
C PHE A 132 -6.47 3.44 -7.85
N LEU A 133 -5.46 3.03 -7.08
CA LEU A 133 -4.76 1.76 -7.27
C LEU A 133 -4.76 0.93 -6.00
N GLN A 134 -4.80 -0.37 -6.16
CA GLN A 134 -4.78 -1.34 -5.06
C GLN A 134 -4.04 -2.60 -5.47
N GLU A 135 -3.47 -3.31 -4.50
CA GLU A 135 -2.79 -4.56 -4.79
C GLU A 135 -3.09 -5.66 -3.76
N PRO A 136 -3.39 -6.88 -4.21
CA PRO A 136 -3.41 -8.03 -3.32
C PRO A 136 -1.99 -8.44 -2.91
N ARG A 137 -1.87 -9.07 -1.76
CA ARG A 137 -0.71 -9.90 -1.42
C ARG A 137 -0.83 -11.23 -2.15
N VAL A 138 0.27 -11.67 -2.74
CA VAL A 138 0.33 -12.90 -3.53
C VAL A 138 1.56 -13.72 -3.14
N LEU A 139 1.57 -15.00 -3.49
CA LEU A 139 2.79 -15.80 -3.46
C LEU A 139 3.42 -15.80 -4.86
N ILE A 140 4.62 -15.28 -4.97
CA ILE A 140 5.42 -15.47 -6.19
C ILE A 140 6.22 -16.77 -6.02
N ALA A 141 6.08 -17.68 -6.96
CA ALA A 141 6.63 -19.03 -6.83
C ALA A 141 7.49 -19.42 -8.03
N ASN A 142 8.55 -20.19 -7.78
CA ASN A 142 9.33 -20.84 -8.80
C ASN A 142 8.50 -22.03 -9.37
N ALA A 143 7.99 -21.85 -10.59
CA ALA A 143 7.07 -22.80 -11.21
C ALA A 143 7.72 -24.16 -11.47
N GLY A 144 8.98 -24.16 -11.91
CA GLY A 144 9.75 -25.39 -12.13
C GLY A 144 9.92 -26.19 -10.84
N TRP A 145 10.19 -25.52 -9.72
CA TRP A 145 10.36 -26.19 -8.43
C TRP A 145 9.05 -26.79 -7.92
N LEU A 146 7.94 -26.04 -8.00
CA LEU A 146 6.62 -26.56 -7.61
C LEU A 146 6.24 -27.77 -8.45
N LYS A 147 6.43 -27.71 -9.77
CA LYS A 147 6.15 -28.83 -10.70
C LYS A 147 6.98 -30.05 -10.35
N ALA A 148 8.28 -29.89 -10.15
CA ALA A 148 9.19 -31.00 -9.79
C ALA A 148 8.81 -31.65 -8.45
N SER A 149 8.21 -30.92 -7.53
CA SER A 149 7.79 -31.42 -6.22
C SER A 149 6.41 -32.08 -6.23
N GLY A 150 5.67 -32.04 -7.35
CA GLY A 150 4.35 -32.63 -7.46
C GLY A 150 3.31 -32.09 -6.51
N VAL A 151 3.46 -30.81 -6.06
CA VAL A 151 2.47 -30.16 -5.23
C VAL A 151 1.31 -29.63 -6.08
N ARG A 152 0.11 -29.64 -5.54
CA ARG A 152 -1.05 -29.01 -6.19
C ARG A 152 -0.81 -27.50 -6.29
N ILE A 153 -0.96 -26.96 -7.49
CA ILE A 153 -0.91 -25.50 -7.70
C ILE A 153 -2.25 -24.90 -7.23
N PRO A 154 -2.25 -23.90 -6.35
CA PRO A 154 -3.46 -23.25 -5.89
C PRO A 154 -3.98 -22.27 -6.95
N THR A 155 -5.30 -22.13 -7.00
CA THR A 155 -5.99 -21.11 -7.78
C THR A 155 -6.91 -20.29 -6.86
N PRO A 156 -7.45 -19.12 -7.30
CA PRO A 156 -8.40 -18.38 -6.49
C PRO A 156 -9.63 -19.18 -6.09
N GLU A 157 -10.08 -20.14 -6.93
CA GLU A 157 -11.24 -21.02 -6.65
C GLU A 157 -10.88 -22.16 -5.70
N ARG A 158 -9.60 -22.54 -5.66
CA ARG A 158 -9.07 -23.61 -4.83
C ARG A 158 -7.72 -23.24 -4.22
N PRO A 159 -7.67 -22.27 -3.31
CA PRO A 159 -6.44 -21.82 -2.66
C PRO A 159 -5.86 -22.93 -1.77
N TRP A 160 -4.63 -22.75 -1.34
CA TRP A 160 -4.12 -23.47 -0.17
C TRP A 160 -4.70 -22.84 1.10
N THR A 161 -4.95 -23.65 2.13
CA THR A 161 -5.12 -23.16 3.48
C THR A 161 -3.76 -22.76 4.10
N TRP A 162 -3.76 -22.04 5.21
CA TRP A 162 -2.53 -21.73 5.95
C TRP A 162 -1.79 -23.00 6.38
N ASP A 163 -2.52 -24.04 6.79
CA ASP A 163 -1.93 -25.34 7.16
C ASP A 163 -1.33 -26.06 5.95
N GLU A 164 -2.04 -26.10 4.81
CA GLU A 164 -1.52 -26.67 3.56
C GLU A 164 -0.25 -25.93 3.11
N PHE A 165 -0.27 -24.60 3.15
CA PHE A 165 0.88 -23.78 2.78
C PHE A 165 2.10 -24.10 3.64
N ARG A 166 1.95 -24.18 4.97
CA ARG A 166 3.03 -24.56 5.89
C ARG A 166 3.59 -25.94 5.60
N VAL A 167 2.72 -26.94 5.37
CA VAL A 167 3.14 -28.32 5.00
C VAL A 167 3.90 -28.31 3.67
N ILE A 168 3.44 -27.56 2.68
CA ILE A 168 4.08 -27.44 1.38
C ILE A 168 5.41 -26.72 1.49
N ALA A 169 5.49 -25.61 2.23
CA ALA A 169 6.75 -24.90 2.46
C ALA A 169 7.80 -25.83 3.08
N LYS A 170 7.40 -26.63 4.08
CA LYS A 170 8.28 -27.65 4.69
C LYS A 170 8.74 -28.71 3.68
N ARG A 171 7.83 -29.24 2.85
CA ARG A 171 8.13 -30.23 1.81
C ARG A 171 9.11 -29.70 0.76
N LEU A 172 9.01 -28.40 0.44
CA LEU A 172 9.90 -27.72 -0.52
C LEU A 172 11.26 -27.36 0.08
N SER A 173 11.49 -27.57 1.38
CA SER A 173 12.71 -27.18 2.07
C SER A 173 13.71 -28.34 2.15
N GLY A 174 14.98 -28.00 2.33
CA GLY A 174 16.06 -28.96 2.56
C GLY A 174 17.31 -28.66 1.74
N LYS A 175 18.45 -29.21 2.14
CA LYS A 175 19.75 -29.05 1.45
C LYS A 175 20.15 -27.56 1.24
N GLY A 176 19.91 -26.71 2.25
CA GLY A 176 20.22 -25.28 2.19
C GLY A 176 19.21 -24.43 1.40
N ARG A 177 18.09 -25.01 1.00
CA ARG A 177 16.97 -24.33 0.32
C ARG A 177 15.76 -24.22 1.24
N TYR A 178 14.94 -23.20 1.02
CA TYR A 178 13.76 -22.91 1.83
C TYR A 178 12.50 -22.89 0.97
N GLY A 179 11.41 -23.42 1.51
CA GLY A 179 10.10 -23.38 0.86
C GLY A 179 9.56 -21.98 0.71
N VAL A 180 9.89 -21.10 1.66
CA VAL A 180 9.43 -19.69 1.63
C VAL A 180 10.51 -18.73 2.13
N ALA A 181 10.45 -17.50 1.61
CA ALA A 181 11.22 -16.38 2.10
C ALA A 181 10.26 -15.24 2.46
N TRP A 182 10.15 -14.88 3.73
CA TRP A 182 9.30 -13.80 4.21
C TRP A 182 10.08 -12.49 4.28
N PRO A 183 9.82 -11.49 3.40
CA PRO A 183 10.44 -10.16 3.49
C PRO A 183 9.71 -9.34 4.56
N LEU A 184 10.17 -9.41 5.79
CA LEU A 184 9.52 -8.83 6.97
C LEU A 184 10.35 -7.77 7.67
N LYS A 185 11.13 -6.97 6.90
CA LYS A 185 11.72 -5.73 7.41
C LYS A 185 10.64 -4.82 8.00
N GLU A 186 9.49 -4.75 7.34
CA GLU A 186 8.27 -4.08 7.79
C GLU A 186 7.13 -5.09 7.87
N PRO A 187 7.00 -5.81 9.00
CA PRO A 187 6.13 -6.99 9.06
C PRO A 187 4.64 -6.66 9.20
N VAL A 188 4.30 -5.46 9.69
CA VAL A 188 2.97 -5.14 10.23
C VAL A 188 1.89 -5.22 9.16
N SER A 189 2.01 -4.46 8.07
CA SER A 189 1.00 -4.44 7.01
C SER A 189 0.75 -5.82 6.41
N ALA A 190 1.81 -6.59 6.13
CA ALA A 190 1.66 -7.93 5.57
C ALA A 190 0.92 -8.86 6.54
N THR A 191 1.30 -8.84 7.82
CA THR A 191 0.68 -9.69 8.85
C THR A 191 -0.78 -9.35 9.05
N LEU A 192 -1.11 -8.06 9.23
CA LEU A 192 -2.49 -7.62 9.48
C LEU A 192 -3.40 -7.85 8.28
N ASN A 193 -2.95 -7.50 7.09
CA ASN A 193 -3.76 -7.62 5.89
C ASN A 193 -4.08 -9.08 5.56
N LEU A 194 -3.12 -10.00 5.74
CA LEU A 194 -3.35 -11.42 5.53
C LEU A 194 -4.16 -12.07 6.67
N SER A 195 -4.17 -11.52 7.90
CA SER A 195 -4.93 -12.07 9.01
C SER A 195 -6.45 -11.99 8.80
N LEU A 196 -6.93 -11.07 7.92
CA LEU A 196 -8.35 -11.00 7.57
C LEU A 196 -8.87 -12.30 6.96
N SER A 197 -8.03 -13.09 6.29
CA SER A 197 -8.41 -14.41 5.77
C SER A 197 -8.90 -15.36 6.87
N SER A 198 -8.48 -15.13 8.11
CA SER A 198 -8.85 -15.92 9.29
C SER A 198 -9.82 -15.19 10.22
N GLY A 199 -10.36 -14.03 9.80
CA GLY A 199 -11.25 -13.20 10.61
C GLY A 199 -10.53 -12.30 11.62
N GLY A 200 -9.20 -12.15 11.53
CA GLY A 200 -8.43 -11.23 12.36
C GLY A 200 -8.78 -9.77 12.05
N GLN A 201 -9.00 -8.96 13.07
CA GLN A 201 -9.37 -7.55 12.92
C GLN A 201 -8.56 -6.60 13.80
N LEU A 202 -7.68 -7.10 14.60
CA LEU A 202 -6.76 -6.42 15.53
C LEU A 202 -7.32 -5.13 16.19
N PHE A 203 -7.82 -4.18 15.41
CA PHE A 203 -8.39 -2.93 15.90
C PHE A 203 -9.91 -3.03 16.05
N GLN A 204 -10.40 -2.61 17.20
CA GLN A 204 -11.84 -2.58 17.50
C GLN A 204 -12.28 -1.17 17.85
N ARG A 205 -13.33 -0.69 17.18
CA ARG A 205 -13.98 0.57 17.50
C ARG A 205 -15.12 0.32 18.50
N GLY A 206 -15.04 0.98 19.66
CA GLY A 206 -16.11 0.98 20.66
C GLY A 206 -17.29 1.86 20.25
N ALA A 207 -18.39 1.76 20.99
CA ALA A 207 -19.57 2.61 20.80
C ALA A 207 -19.29 4.10 21.05
N ASP A 208 -18.26 4.42 21.84
CA ASP A 208 -17.75 5.76 22.09
C ASP A 208 -16.84 6.29 20.97
N GLY A 209 -16.68 5.54 19.89
CA GLY A 209 -15.84 5.87 18.75
C GLY A 209 -14.35 5.59 18.94
N LYS A 210 -13.93 5.23 20.17
CA LYS A 210 -12.53 4.94 20.46
C LYS A 210 -12.09 3.61 19.86
N VAL A 211 -10.87 3.58 19.38
CA VAL A 211 -10.24 2.36 18.83
C VAL A 211 -9.32 1.76 19.87
N THR A 212 -9.43 0.45 20.06
CA THR A 212 -8.56 -0.35 20.94
C THR A 212 -7.91 -1.49 20.16
N VAL A 213 -6.69 -1.84 20.54
CA VAL A 213 -6.00 -3.03 20.02
C VAL A 213 -6.49 -4.26 20.77
N ARG A 214 -6.89 -5.27 20.01
CA ARG A 214 -7.12 -6.63 20.47
C ARG A 214 -6.26 -7.58 19.65
N PHE A 215 -5.81 -8.66 20.22
CA PHE A 215 -5.05 -9.70 19.50
C PHE A 215 -5.54 -11.06 19.98
N ASP A 216 -6.27 -11.76 19.13
CA ASP A 216 -6.87 -13.05 19.43
C ASP A 216 -6.30 -14.20 18.57
N ALA A 217 -6.99 -15.33 18.54
CA ALA A 217 -6.54 -16.50 17.80
C ALA A 217 -6.56 -16.30 16.29
N ALA A 218 -7.56 -15.56 15.78
CA ALA A 218 -7.69 -15.25 14.36
C ALA A 218 -6.57 -14.30 13.89
N ASP A 219 -6.28 -13.26 14.69
CA ASP A 219 -5.16 -12.33 14.43
C ASP A 219 -3.80 -13.05 14.43
N ALA A 220 -3.68 -14.12 15.23
CA ALA A 220 -2.43 -14.85 15.43
C ALA A 220 -2.11 -15.87 14.32
N VAL A 221 -3.02 -16.21 13.41
CA VAL A 221 -2.83 -17.29 12.42
C VAL A 221 -1.59 -17.05 11.57
N VAL A 222 -1.51 -15.88 10.92
CA VAL A 222 -0.38 -15.53 10.05
C VAL A 222 0.92 -15.43 10.87
N ALA A 223 0.84 -14.75 12.02
CA ALA A 223 2.01 -14.57 12.87
C ALA A 223 2.60 -15.91 13.35
N ARG A 224 1.74 -16.86 13.77
CA ARG A 224 2.17 -18.22 14.15
C ARG A 224 2.76 -18.98 12.98
N THR A 225 2.13 -18.91 11.79
CA THR A 225 2.65 -19.58 10.60
C THR A 225 4.07 -19.15 10.31
N VAL A 226 4.32 -17.84 10.22
CA VAL A 226 5.68 -17.31 9.98
C VAL A 226 6.66 -17.75 11.07
N HIS A 227 6.27 -17.60 12.35
CA HIS A 227 7.11 -18.00 13.48
C HIS A 227 7.49 -19.48 13.42
N ASP A 228 6.51 -20.34 13.16
CA ASP A 228 6.73 -21.80 13.11
C ASP A 228 7.57 -22.20 11.90
N GLU A 229 7.34 -21.59 10.74
CA GLU A 229 8.15 -21.83 9.53
C GLU A 229 9.62 -21.48 9.75
N VAL A 230 9.91 -20.40 10.50
CA VAL A 230 11.28 -19.97 10.81
C VAL A 230 11.89 -20.83 11.90
N ASN A 231 11.20 -21.01 13.03
CA ASN A 231 11.81 -21.52 14.27
C ASN A 231 11.60 -23.03 14.47
N THR A 232 10.48 -23.60 14.00
CA THR A 232 10.12 -25.00 14.21
C THR A 232 10.38 -25.85 12.98
N ASP A 233 9.78 -25.48 11.84
CA ASP A 233 9.85 -26.28 10.61
C ASP A 233 11.13 -26.04 9.81
N ARG A 234 11.80 -24.92 10.05
CA ARG A 234 12.98 -24.50 9.29
C ARG A 234 12.72 -24.41 7.79
N SER A 235 11.47 -24.10 7.44
CA SER A 235 11.01 -23.99 6.04
C SER A 235 11.07 -22.57 5.51
N ALA A 236 11.16 -21.58 6.39
CA ALA A 236 11.43 -20.20 6.02
C ALA A 236 12.87 -19.78 6.31
N ALA A 237 13.43 -18.94 5.42
CA ALA A 237 14.77 -18.41 5.57
C ALA A 237 14.81 -17.28 6.61
N GLY A 238 15.29 -17.54 7.81
CA GLY A 238 15.34 -16.54 8.89
C GLY A 238 16.08 -15.25 8.51
N ALA A 239 17.08 -15.32 7.62
CA ALA A 239 17.79 -14.15 7.11
C ALA A 239 16.87 -13.15 6.37
N THR A 240 15.70 -13.59 5.86
CA THR A 240 14.79 -12.72 5.11
C THR A 240 13.87 -11.87 6.00
N LEU A 241 13.84 -12.14 7.31
CA LEU A 241 13.05 -11.37 8.26
C LEU A 241 13.46 -9.88 8.32
N GLY A 242 14.72 -9.57 8.06
CA GLY A 242 15.23 -8.19 7.99
C GLY A 242 15.30 -7.63 6.57
N MET A 243 14.79 -8.34 5.56
CA MET A 243 14.84 -7.93 4.15
C MET A 243 13.53 -7.26 3.72
N GLY A 244 13.64 -6.28 2.82
CA GLY A 244 12.52 -5.79 2.00
C GLY A 244 12.19 -6.76 0.86
N GLY A 245 11.09 -6.51 0.15
CA GLY A 245 10.66 -7.39 -0.95
C GLY A 245 11.73 -7.57 -2.03
N SER A 246 12.30 -6.47 -2.50
CA SER A 246 13.34 -6.48 -3.55
C SER A 246 14.61 -7.24 -3.12
N ASP A 247 14.96 -7.20 -1.84
CA ASP A 247 16.17 -7.84 -1.30
C ASP A 247 16.09 -9.38 -1.36
N THR A 248 14.88 -9.94 -1.43
CA THR A 248 14.68 -11.40 -1.53
C THR A 248 14.85 -11.93 -2.95
N LEU A 249 14.73 -11.10 -3.97
CA LEU A 249 14.70 -11.51 -5.38
C LEU A 249 15.99 -12.20 -5.84
N PRO A 250 17.21 -11.75 -5.50
CA PRO A 250 18.42 -12.47 -5.88
C PRO A 250 18.44 -13.91 -5.36
N GLY A 251 18.01 -14.14 -4.12
CA GLY A 251 17.90 -15.50 -3.55
C GLY A 251 16.81 -16.33 -4.22
N PHE A 252 15.70 -15.72 -4.60
CA PHE A 252 14.62 -16.36 -5.34
C PHE A 252 15.09 -16.80 -6.75
N PHE A 253 15.75 -15.90 -7.48
CA PHE A 253 16.32 -16.21 -8.79
C PHE A 253 17.44 -17.26 -8.73
N GLY A 254 18.23 -17.25 -7.66
CA GLY A 254 19.28 -18.23 -7.40
C GLY A 254 18.76 -19.60 -6.93
N GLY A 255 17.43 -19.80 -6.85
CA GLY A 255 16.82 -21.04 -6.42
C GLY A 255 17.05 -21.38 -4.95
N LYS A 256 17.25 -20.37 -4.10
CA LYS A 256 17.36 -20.51 -2.64
C LYS A 256 15.98 -20.60 -1.98
N TYR A 257 14.98 -19.94 -2.56
CA TYR A 257 13.61 -19.86 -2.08
C TYR A 257 12.64 -20.39 -3.14
N ALA A 258 11.68 -21.23 -2.74
CA ALA A 258 10.66 -21.73 -3.66
C ALA A 258 9.53 -20.71 -3.86
N MET A 259 9.19 -19.96 -2.82
CA MET A 259 8.11 -18.96 -2.81
C MET A 259 8.53 -17.72 -2.05
N VAL A 260 7.98 -16.57 -2.46
CA VAL A 260 8.14 -15.29 -1.76
C VAL A 260 6.77 -14.59 -1.69
N PRO A 261 6.21 -14.36 -0.48
CA PRO A 261 5.00 -13.56 -0.32
C PRO A 261 5.31 -12.06 -0.56
N LEU A 262 4.71 -11.48 -1.59
CA LEU A 262 4.98 -10.10 -2.02
C LEU A 262 3.67 -9.35 -2.34
N GLY A 263 3.75 -8.03 -2.45
CA GLY A 263 2.74 -7.24 -3.13
C GLY A 263 2.70 -7.57 -4.62
N PHE A 264 1.54 -7.40 -5.22
CA PHE A 264 1.30 -7.76 -6.62
C PHE A 264 2.16 -6.95 -7.61
N SER A 265 2.55 -5.74 -7.27
CA SER A 265 3.40 -4.85 -8.07
C SER A 265 4.85 -5.34 -8.24
N TYR A 266 5.37 -6.16 -7.30
CA TYR A 266 6.73 -6.71 -7.42
C TYR A 266 6.96 -7.57 -8.66
N ARG A 267 5.89 -8.03 -9.31
CA ARG A 267 5.95 -8.78 -10.58
C ARG A 267 6.69 -8.02 -11.67
N GLN A 268 6.63 -6.67 -11.66
CA GLN A 268 7.38 -5.84 -12.60
C GLN A 268 8.89 -6.06 -12.44
N GLN A 269 9.41 -5.99 -11.20
CA GLN A 269 10.83 -6.24 -10.95
C GLN A 269 11.24 -7.66 -11.35
N ILE A 270 10.36 -8.64 -11.05
CA ILE A 270 10.64 -10.04 -11.39
C ILE A 270 10.70 -10.20 -12.91
N ALA A 271 9.73 -9.66 -13.65
CA ALA A 271 9.71 -9.72 -15.12
C ALA A 271 10.95 -9.07 -15.76
N GLN A 272 11.46 -7.98 -15.15
CA GLN A 272 12.63 -7.25 -15.65
C GLN A 272 13.98 -7.89 -15.25
N GLN A 273 14.07 -8.50 -14.06
CA GLN A 273 15.33 -8.93 -13.45
C GLN A 273 15.54 -10.44 -13.47
N ALA A 274 14.48 -11.23 -13.70
CA ALA A 274 14.61 -12.68 -13.71
C ALA A 274 15.59 -13.15 -14.80
N PRO A 275 16.48 -14.10 -14.50
CA PRO A 275 17.37 -14.68 -15.49
C PRO A 275 16.59 -15.30 -16.67
N LYS A 276 17.17 -15.28 -17.86
CA LYS A 276 16.55 -15.90 -19.04
C LYS A 276 16.20 -17.38 -18.75
N GLY A 277 14.94 -17.74 -18.95
CA GLY A 277 14.45 -19.10 -18.71
C GLY A 277 14.05 -19.38 -17.26
N PHE A 278 14.08 -18.39 -16.37
CA PHE A 278 13.54 -18.53 -15.04
C PHE A 278 12.00 -18.54 -15.10
N ASP A 279 11.42 -19.69 -14.76
CA ASP A 279 9.97 -19.91 -14.80
C ASP A 279 9.35 -19.59 -13.43
N TRP A 280 8.44 -18.63 -13.40
CA TRP A 280 7.76 -18.18 -12.19
C TRP A 280 6.27 -18.02 -12.43
N GLN A 281 5.50 -18.06 -11.34
CA GLN A 281 4.05 -17.87 -11.41
C GLN A 281 3.53 -17.13 -10.17
N VAL A 282 2.37 -16.51 -10.35
CA VAL A 282 1.62 -15.83 -9.29
C VAL A 282 0.56 -16.77 -8.75
N LEU A 283 0.55 -16.96 -7.45
CA LEU A 283 -0.41 -17.79 -6.73
C LEU A 283 -1.19 -16.92 -5.75
N PRO A 284 -2.45 -17.24 -5.43
CA PRO A 284 -3.16 -16.59 -4.35
C PRO A 284 -2.43 -16.81 -3.02
N ALA A 285 -2.51 -15.85 -2.11
CA ALA A 285 -2.11 -16.05 -0.72
C ALA A 285 -2.96 -17.17 -0.08
N PRO A 286 -2.49 -17.80 1.00
CA PRO A 286 -3.27 -18.85 1.67
C PRO A 286 -4.61 -18.34 2.19
N ALA A 287 -5.64 -19.19 2.13
CA ALA A 287 -6.96 -18.93 2.64
C ALA A 287 -7.08 -19.35 4.12
N GLY A 288 -7.84 -18.59 4.88
CA GLY A 288 -8.28 -18.94 6.23
C GLY A 288 -9.78 -19.25 6.29
N ALA A 289 -10.38 -19.08 7.47
CA ALA A 289 -11.82 -19.29 7.69
C ALA A 289 -12.70 -18.36 6.85
N ASP A 290 -12.22 -17.13 6.57
CA ASP A 290 -12.90 -16.14 5.72
C ASP A 290 -12.37 -16.15 4.26
N GLY A 291 -11.88 -17.31 3.82
CA GLY A 291 -11.42 -17.55 2.45
C GLY A 291 -10.17 -16.73 2.10
N LEU A 292 -10.17 -16.11 0.93
CA LEU A 292 -9.08 -15.28 0.40
C LEU A 292 -9.15 -13.81 0.83
N THR A 293 -10.02 -13.48 1.80
CA THR A 293 -10.18 -12.10 2.28
C THR A 293 -8.84 -11.57 2.78
N GLN A 294 -8.45 -10.40 2.29
CA GLN A 294 -7.23 -9.72 2.73
C GLN A 294 -7.42 -8.21 2.78
N GLY A 295 -6.68 -7.56 3.66
CA GLY A 295 -6.67 -6.12 3.80
C GLY A 295 -5.92 -5.45 2.66
N VAL A 296 -6.36 -4.26 2.32
CA VAL A 296 -5.67 -3.39 1.37
C VAL A 296 -5.75 -1.95 1.84
N SER A 297 -4.64 -1.25 1.69
CA SER A 297 -4.56 0.21 1.79
C SER A 297 -4.35 0.73 0.36
N PRO A 298 -5.43 1.15 -0.34
CA PRO A 298 -5.28 1.68 -1.69
C PRO A 298 -4.37 2.90 -1.73
N GLN A 299 -3.69 3.10 -2.84
CA GLN A 299 -3.10 4.39 -3.17
C GLN A 299 -4.20 5.40 -3.43
N THR A 300 -4.01 6.62 -2.97
CA THR A 300 -4.99 7.71 -3.04
C THR A 300 -4.40 8.96 -3.65
N LEU A 301 -5.28 9.79 -4.22
CA LEU A 301 -4.97 11.16 -4.61
C LEU A 301 -5.76 12.11 -3.73
N SER A 302 -5.05 12.96 -3.00
CA SER A 302 -5.61 13.95 -2.08
C SER A 302 -5.29 15.37 -2.56
N ILE A 303 -5.97 16.36 -2.00
CA ILE A 303 -5.73 17.78 -2.26
C ILE A 303 -5.37 18.44 -0.93
N ALA A 304 -4.29 19.21 -0.90
CA ALA A 304 -3.91 19.97 0.28
C ALA A 304 -4.99 20.98 0.67
N ALA A 305 -5.28 21.08 1.98
CA ALA A 305 -6.29 22.01 2.49
C ALA A 305 -5.97 23.48 2.15
N ASP A 306 -4.70 23.84 2.11
CA ASP A 306 -4.23 25.20 1.84
C ASP A 306 -4.05 25.50 0.34
N SER A 307 -4.24 24.52 -0.55
CA SER A 307 -4.16 24.78 -1.99
C SER A 307 -5.21 25.83 -2.40
N PRO A 308 -4.81 26.94 -3.06
CA PRO A 308 -5.74 27.93 -3.56
C PRO A 308 -6.51 27.46 -4.81
N HIS A 309 -6.11 26.35 -5.40
CA HIS A 309 -6.58 25.82 -6.70
C HIS A 309 -7.27 24.46 -6.60
N LYS A 310 -8.06 24.26 -5.53
CA LYS A 310 -8.71 22.94 -5.26
C LYS A 310 -9.61 22.45 -6.39
N LYS A 311 -10.29 23.34 -7.11
CA LYS A 311 -11.17 22.96 -8.22
C LYS A 311 -10.38 22.45 -9.42
N GLU A 312 -9.29 23.11 -9.74
CA GLU A 312 -8.38 22.72 -10.81
C GLU A 312 -7.64 21.42 -10.47
N ALA A 313 -7.23 21.27 -9.21
CA ALA A 313 -6.65 20.03 -8.69
C ALA A 313 -7.65 18.86 -8.81
N ALA A 314 -8.91 19.06 -8.42
CA ALA A 314 -9.96 18.06 -8.57
C ALA A 314 -10.24 17.70 -10.05
N ALA A 315 -10.17 18.69 -10.96
CA ALA A 315 -10.30 18.43 -12.39
C ALA A 315 -9.14 17.59 -12.95
N PHE A 316 -7.91 17.82 -12.47
CA PHE A 316 -6.77 16.99 -12.85
C PHE A 316 -6.89 15.57 -12.28
N ILE A 317 -7.34 15.40 -11.03
CA ILE A 317 -7.64 14.08 -10.46
C ILE A 317 -8.71 13.36 -11.29
N ASP A 318 -9.79 14.05 -11.69
CA ASP A 318 -10.82 13.46 -12.56
C ASP A 318 -10.26 13.00 -13.90
N PHE A 319 -9.34 13.79 -14.51
CA PHE A 319 -8.65 13.40 -15.73
C PHE A 319 -7.78 12.16 -15.54
N LEU A 320 -6.97 12.11 -14.48
CA LEU A 320 -6.12 10.95 -14.17
C LEU A 320 -6.96 9.68 -13.96
N LEU A 321 -8.15 9.83 -13.40
CA LEU A 321 -8.99 8.71 -12.98
C LEU A 321 -10.14 8.41 -13.97
N ARG A 322 -10.05 8.87 -15.21
CA ARG A 322 -10.86 8.32 -16.30
C ARG A 322 -10.50 6.87 -16.52
N PRO A 323 -11.46 5.96 -16.82
CA PRO A 323 -11.19 4.52 -16.89
C PRO A 323 -9.94 4.17 -17.70
N GLN A 324 -9.79 4.73 -18.90
CA GLN A 324 -8.62 4.48 -19.76
C GLN A 324 -7.28 4.95 -19.15
N ASN A 325 -7.29 6.06 -18.42
CA ASN A 325 -6.10 6.60 -17.77
C ASN A 325 -5.76 5.81 -16.50
N MET A 326 -6.79 5.40 -15.74
CA MET A 326 -6.61 4.54 -14.57
C MET A 326 -6.02 3.17 -14.96
N VAL A 327 -6.42 2.62 -16.12
CA VAL A 327 -5.78 1.41 -16.69
C VAL A 327 -4.30 1.65 -17.00
N ARG A 328 -3.96 2.80 -17.60
CA ARG A 328 -2.55 3.15 -17.88
C ARG A 328 -1.70 3.26 -16.61
N LEU A 329 -2.26 3.86 -15.56
CA LEU A 329 -1.61 3.93 -14.23
C LEU A 329 -1.46 2.53 -13.64
N ALA A 330 -2.52 1.70 -13.69
CA ALA A 330 -2.51 0.35 -13.17
C ALA A 330 -1.48 -0.56 -13.85
N LEU A 331 -1.42 -0.50 -15.19
CA LEU A 331 -0.44 -1.25 -15.98
C LEU A 331 0.98 -0.75 -15.72
N GLY A 332 1.18 0.58 -15.61
CA GLY A 332 2.48 1.17 -15.32
C GLY A 332 3.01 0.77 -13.94
N ASP A 333 2.13 0.69 -12.94
CA ASP A 333 2.49 0.36 -11.56
C ASP A 333 2.36 -1.15 -11.25
N TRP A 334 1.92 -1.92 -12.22
CA TRP A 334 1.63 -3.36 -12.08
C TRP A 334 0.67 -3.66 -10.92
N MET A 335 -0.27 -2.76 -10.69
CA MET A 335 -1.31 -2.85 -9.68
C MET A 335 -2.69 -3.01 -10.32
N LEU A 336 -3.73 -3.07 -9.52
CA LEU A 336 -5.11 -3.14 -9.99
C LEU A 336 -5.78 -1.78 -9.79
N PRO A 337 -6.58 -1.30 -10.76
CA PRO A 337 -7.38 -0.11 -10.55
C PRO A 337 -8.50 -0.39 -9.54
N THR A 338 -8.92 0.64 -8.80
CA THR A 338 -10.09 0.54 -7.94
C THR A 338 -11.39 0.71 -8.73
N GLY A 339 -11.34 1.41 -9.86
CA GLY A 339 -12.50 1.69 -10.71
C GLY A 339 -13.06 0.43 -11.38
N THR A 340 -14.40 0.31 -11.35
CA THR A 340 -15.11 -0.88 -11.84
C THR A 340 -15.01 -1.07 -13.34
N GLU A 341 -15.07 0.00 -14.13
CA GLU A 341 -14.90 -0.08 -15.59
C GLU A 341 -13.43 -0.31 -15.97
N ALA A 342 -12.51 0.38 -15.28
CA ALA A 342 -11.09 0.19 -15.51
C ALA A 342 -10.65 -1.26 -15.20
N LEU A 343 -11.20 -1.87 -14.14
CA LEU A 343 -10.87 -3.25 -13.75
C LEU A 343 -11.34 -4.30 -14.79
N LYS A 344 -12.28 -3.95 -15.69
CA LYS A 344 -12.75 -4.85 -16.77
C LYS A 344 -11.83 -4.87 -17.98
N ASP A 345 -10.80 -4.03 -18.03
CA ASP A 345 -9.90 -3.95 -19.19
C ASP A 345 -9.25 -5.31 -19.47
N PRO A 346 -9.31 -5.83 -20.71
CA PRO A 346 -8.75 -7.13 -21.07
C PRO A 346 -7.27 -7.30 -20.73
N ALA A 347 -6.49 -6.22 -20.73
CA ALA A 347 -5.06 -6.27 -20.39
C ALA A 347 -4.81 -6.75 -18.94
N LEU A 348 -5.76 -6.51 -18.04
CA LEU A 348 -5.71 -6.92 -16.63
C LEU A 348 -6.15 -8.38 -16.41
N HIS A 349 -6.66 -9.07 -17.44
CA HIS A 349 -7.19 -10.44 -17.35
C HIS A 349 -6.37 -11.47 -18.12
N THR A 350 -5.16 -11.13 -18.53
CA THR A 350 -4.25 -12.04 -19.21
C THR A 350 -3.58 -13.02 -18.23
N ALA A 351 -3.29 -14.24 -18.69
CA ALA A 351 -2.52 -15.20 -17.89
C ALA A 351 -1.06 -14.75 -17.73
N LYS A 352 -0.55 -13.91 -18.65
CA LYS A 352 0.80 -13.42 -18.62
C LYS A 352 1.06 -12.66 -17.30
N ASP A 353 2.19 -12.95 -16.70
CA ASP A 353 2.67 -12.30 -15.46
C ASP A 353 1.64 -12.29 -14.32
N GLY A 354 0.64 -13.20 -14.36
CA GLY A 354 -0.34 -13.39 -13.30
C GLY A 354 -1.43 -12.33 -13.19
N TRP A 355 -1.67 -11.51 -14.23
CA TRP A 355 -2.71 -10.48 -14.21
C TRP A 355 -4.09 -11.06 -13.90
N ALA A 356 -4.47 -12.17 -14.54
CA ALA A 356 -5.77 -12.84 -14.29
C ALA A 356 -5.93 -13.25 -12.81
N THR A 357 -4.85 -13.76 -12.18
CA THR A 357 -4.86 -14.09 -10.75
C THR A 357 -5.12 -12.86 -9.90
N GLY A 358 -4.42 -11.76 -10.17
CA GLY A 358 -4.64 -10.50 -9.46
C GLY A 358 -6.06 -9.97 -9.61
N ALA A 359 -6.58 -9.93 -10.83
CA ALA A 359 -7.95 -9.47 -11.11
C ALA A 359 -9.01 -10.31 -10.38
N ALA A 360 -8.83 -11.64 -10.32
CA ALA A 360 -9.71 -12.52 -9.53
C ALA A 360 -9.64 -12.21 -8.02
N LEU A 361 -8.47 -11.86 -7.51
CA LEU A 361 -8.29 -11.50 -6.09
C LEU A 361 -8.91 -10.15 -5.72
N ALA A 362 -9.15 -9.25 -6.67
CA ALA A 362 -9.72 -7.92 -6.40
C ALA A 362 -11.07 -7.97 -5.66
N ALA A 363 -11.88 -9.00 -5.91
CA ALA A 363 -13.17 -9.20 -5.23
C ALA A 363 -13.03 -9.51 -3.72
N HIS A 364 -11.87 -10.01 -3.29
CA HIS A 364 -11.57 -10.41 -1.92
C HIS A 364 -10.88 -9.31 -1.09
N LEU A 365 -10.56 -8.17 -1.71
CA LEU A 365 -9.94 -7.05 -1.00
C LEU A 365 -10.95 -6.31 -0.13
N ARG A 366 -10.55 -5.98 1.08
CA ARG A 366 -11.32 -5.21 2.07
C ARG A 366 -10.43 -4.11 2.63
N PRO A 367 -10.99 -3.03 3.22
CA PRO A 367 -10.18 -2.06 3.94
C PRO A 367 -9.24 -2.75 4.93
N ALA A 368 -7.99 -2.30 4.97
CA ALA A 368 -7.00 -2.83 5.91
C ALA A 368 -7.46 -2.64 7.37
N PRO A 369 -7.08 -3.53 8.31
CA PRO A 369 -7.44 -3.37 9.73
C PRO A 369 -7.01 -2.04 10.33
N ALA A 370 -5.91 -1.47 9.81
CA ALA A 370 -5.37 -0.17 10.24
C ALA A 370 -6.18 1.03 9.74
N GLN A 371 -7.13 0.81 8.83
CA GLN A 371 -7.87 1.89 8.19
C GLN A 371 -8.66 2.71 9.21
N SER A 372 -8.58 4.02 9.13
CA SER A 372 -9.22 4.96 10.05
C SER A 372 -8.74 4.88 11.52
N VAL A 373 -7.55 4.35 11.76
CA VAL A 373 -6.94 4.29 13.11
C VAL A 373 -5.97 5.46 13.28
N ARG A 374 -6.40 6.49 13.99
CA ARG A 374 -5.52 7.62 14.36
C ARG A 374 -4.35 7.16 15.20
N GLY A 375 -3.15 7.64 14.88
CA GLY A 375 -1.92 7.22 15.53
C GLY A 375 -1.43 5.84 15.11
N TYR A 376 -1.99 5.27 14.03
CA TYR A 376 -1.51 4.01 13.47
C TYR A 376 -0.04 4.05 13.05
N PRO A 377 0.49 5.10 12.39
CA PRO A 377 1.90 5.16 12.05
C PRO A 377 2.81 5.02 13.27
N GLU A 378 2.52 5.76 14.36
CA GLU A 378 3.31 5.64 15.60
C GLU A 378 3.17 4.25 16.24
N TRP A 379 1.95 3.71 16.30
CA TRP A 379 1.72 2.36 16.81
C TRP A 379 2.50 1.32 15.98
N LYS A 380 2.45 1.43 14.66
CA LYS A 380 3.15 0.54 13.72
C LYS A 380 4.65 0.55 13.99
N ASP A 381 5.24 1.74 14.04
CA ASP A 381 6.70 1.89 14.07
C ASP A 381 7.29 1.68 15.47
N LYS A 382 6.61 2.14 16.51
CA LYS A 382 7.15 2.12 17.89
C LYS A 382 6.76 0.86 18.68
N VAL A 383 5.66 0.20 18.31
CA VAL A 383 5.14 -0.96 19.06
C VAL A 383 5.13 -2.22 18.21
N ALA A 384 4.43 -2.20 17.07
CA ALA A 384 4.12 -3.43 16.37
C ALA A 384 5.31 -3.98 15.58
N THR A 385 6.03 -3.14 14.85
CA THR A 385 7.20 -3.58 14.06
C THR A 385 8.24 -4.28 14.92
N PRO A 386 8.77 -3.68 16.00
CA PRO A 386 9.75 -4.36 16.85
C PRO A 386 9.19 -5.62 17.52
N ALA A 387 7.92 -5.59 17.98
CA ALA A 387 7.31 -6.75 18.62
C ALA A 387 7.17 -7.95 17.65
N PHE A 388 6.72 -7.72 16.42
CA PHE A 388 6.64 -8.77 15.40
C PHE A 388 8.02 -9.27 14.97
N GLN A 389 9.01 -8.39 14.79
CA GLN A 389 10.37 -8.80 14.45
C GLN A 389 11.01 -9.70 15.53
N GLU A 390 10.85 -9.34 16.81
CA GLU A 390 11.31 -10.18 17.92
C GLU A 390 10.55 -11.51 18.00
N TYR A 391 9.25 -11.51 17.74
CA TYR A 391 8.45 -12.74 17.71
C TYR A 391 8.88 -13.67 16.56
N TYR A 392 9.03 -13.14 15.36
CA TYR A 392 9.42 -13.93 14.19
C TYR A 392 10.83 -14.49 14.31
N SER A 393 11.74 -13.77 14.94
CA SER A 393 13.09 -14.29 15.23
C SER A 393 13.14 -15.31 16.37
N GLY A 394 12.03 -15.51 17.10
CA GLY A 394 11.95 -16.41 18.24
C GLY A 394 12.47 -15.80 19.55
N ALA A 395 12.79 -14.50 19.58
CA ALA A 395 13.28 -13.81 20.77
C ALA A 395 12.21 -13.66 21.85
N ILE A 396 10.93 -13.55 21.44
CA ILE A 396 9.78 -13.53 22.37
C ILE A 396 8.73 -14.56 21.96
N GLY A 397 7.92 -15.00 22.92
CA GLY A 397 6.78 -15.88 22.66
C GLY A 397 5.49 -15.12 22.32
N LEU A 398 4.48 -15.86 21.86
CA LEU A 398 3.18 -15.30 21.46
C LEU A 398 2.49 -14.50 22.57
N ALA A 399 2.60 -14.92 23.82
CA ALA A 399 2.02 -14.23 24.97
C ALA A 399 2.63 -12.83 25.17
N GLU A 400 3.93 -12.71 25.00
CA GLU A 400 4.61 -11.41 25.10
C GLU A 400 4.33 -10.53 23.88
N LEU A 401 4.28 -11.08 22.66
CA LEU A 401 3.81 -10.37 21.48
C LEU A 401 2.43 -9.76 21.73
N ARG A 402 1.46 -10.59 22.15
CA ARG A 402 0.10 -10.15 22.46
C ARG A 402 0.08 -9.03 23.51
N LYS A 403 0.83 -9.19 24.59
CA LYS A 403 0.90 -8.21 25.66
C LYS A 403 1.41 -6.86 25.16
N ARG A 404 2.47 -6.83 24.36
CA ARG A 404 3.01 -5.59 23.80
C ARG A 404 2.03 -4.94 22.82
N LEU A 405 1.50 -5.69 21.85
CA LEU A 405 0.55 -5.14 20.89
C LEU A 405 -0.66 -4.51 21.58
N VAL A 406 -1.23 -5.19 22.60
CA VAL A 406 -2.44 -4.73 23.27
C VAL A 406 -2.15 -3.64 24.31
N ARG A 407 -1.24 -3.89 25.27
CA ARG A 407 -0.98 -2.94 26.36
C ARG A 407 -0.32 -1.69 25.86
N ASP A 408 0.81 -1.83 25.18
CA ASP A 408 1.62 -0.70 24.75
C ASP A 408 0.96 0.01 23.57
N GLY A 409 0.30 -0.76 22.71
CA GLY A 409 -0.50 -0.24 21.61
C GLY A 409 -1.66 0.62 22.07
N ASN A 410 -2.43 0.20 23.07
CA ASN A 410 -3.52 1.01 23.60
C ASN A 410 -3.03 2.29 24.28
N LEU A 411 -1.83 2.29 24.88
CA LEU A 411 -1.22 3.50 25.43
C LEU A 411 -0.86 4.52 24.31
N VAL A 412 -0.38 4.03 23.17
CA VAL A 412 -0.13 4.90 22.01
C VAL A 412 -1.44 5.48 21.50
N LEU A 413 -2.41 4.62 21.14
CA LEU A 413 -3.68 5.06 20.54
C LEU A 413 -4.48 6.02 21.43
N ALA A 414 -4.42 5.84 22.75
CA ALA A 414 -5.13 6.73 23.70
C ALA A 414 -4.70 8.21 23.62
N ARG A 415 -3.49 8.50 23.13
CA ARG A 415 -3.01 9.89 22.96
C ARG A 415 -3.72 10.61 21.81
N TYR A 416 -4.14 9.87 20.79
CA TYR A 416 -4.79 10.37 19.59
C TYR A 416 -6.32 10.42 19.68
N GLN A 417 -6.89 9.92 20.80
CA GLN A 417 -8.33 9.75 20.98
C GLN A 417 -8.90 10.58 22.17
N ARG A 418 -8.19 11.65 22.52
CA ARG A 418 -8.62 12.60 23.55
C ARG A 418 -9.64 13.58 23.03
#